data_d2f5aa716f1f527c2aef50f9caf02989
#
_entry.id   d2f5aa716f1f527c2aef50f9caf02989
#
_cell.length_a   1.000
_cell.length_b   1.000
_cell.length_c   1.000
_cell.angle_alpha   90.00
_cell.angle_beta   90.00
_cell.angle_gamma   90.00
#
_symmetry.space_group_name_H-M   'P 1'
#
loop_
_entity.id
_entity.type
_entity.pdbx_description
1 polymer ?
#
loop_
_entity_poly.entity_id
_entity_poly.type
_entity_poly.pdbx_seq_one_letter_code
_entity_poly.pdbx_strand_id
1 'polypeptide(L)'
;MLQSRGSKLSGRAASPVCGRVFARNPIQTACPTNGIPMKITTWNVNSLNVRLPQVQNWLADHQPDVLVLQELKLDQDKFPAAALQMMGWHSVWSGQKTYNGVAIISRSEPQDVHTGLPAMPDDPQRRVIAATICGVRVINVYCVNGEAPDSPKFQYKQQWFAALTEFVRDEMARYEKLVLLGDFNIAPTDDDCYDAEKWRGKILCTDSERGWFKNLLDLGLTDSLRQIHPEGAFYTWFDYRGAMFQRGLGLRIDHLLVSPALSAVLKDVQVDSDARAQERPSDHAPVWAEFDL
;
A
#
# COMPACT_ATOMS: atom_id res chain seq x y z
N MET A 1 -63.44 7.98 60.47
CA MET A 1 -63.11 9.16 59.66
C MET A 1 -61.61 9.17 59.42
N LEU A 2 -61.17 8.76 58.26
CA LEU A 2 -59.87 9.15 57.71
C LEU A 2 -59.73 8.55 56.28
N GLN A 3 -59.75 9.42 55.33
CA GLN A 3 -59.70 9.10 53.88
C GLN A 3 -58.30 8.70 53.48
N SER A 4 -58.13 7.58 52.76
CA SER A 4 -56.93 7.16 52.08
C SER A 4 -56.90 7.78 50.68
N ARG A 5 -55.87 8.56 50.42
CA ARG A 5 -55.53 9.03 49.04
C ARG A 5 -54.62 8.03 48.36
N GLY A 6 -55.11 7.46 47.26
CA GLY A 6 -54.28 6.62 46.36
C GLY A 6 -53.39 7.46 45.48
N SER A 7 -52.10 7.09 45.43
CA SER A 7 -51.12 7.62 44.49
C SER A 7 -51.05 6.74 43.23
N LYS A 8 -51.33 7.33 42.09
CA LYS A 8 -51.16 6.72 40.75
C LYS A 8 -49.69 6.70 40.38
N LEU A 9 -49.10 5.51 40.23
CA LEU A 9 -47.83 5.30 39.60
C LEU A 9 -48.00 5.28 38.06
N SER A 10 -47.45 6.28 37.39
CA SER A 10 -47.37 6.33 35.93
C SER A 10 -46.23 5.44 35.45
N GLY A 11 -46.57 4.35 34.78
CA GLY A 11 -45.60 3.51 34.09
C GLY A 11 -45.03 4.26 32.86
N ARG A 12 -43.72 4.47 32.85
CA ARG A 12 -43.00 4.87 31.64
C ARG A 12 -42.76 3.62 30.80
N ALA A 13 -43.34 3.59 29.61
CA ALA A 13 -43.03 2.59 28.60
C ALA A 13 -41.59 2.79 28.10
N ALA A 14 -40.81 1.73 28.16
CA ALA A 14 -39.46 1.68 27.55
C ALA A 14 -39.62 1.55 26.03
N SER A 15 -39.06 2.49 25.30
CA SER A 15 -38.96 2.42 23.84
C SER A 15 -38.02 1.26 23.42
N PRO A 16 -38.36 0.49 22.37
CA PRO A 16 -37.48 -0.55 21.89
C PRO A 16 -36.23 0.09 21.22
N VAL A 17 -35.05 -0.32 21.67
CA VAL A 17 -33.79 -0.02 21.01
C VAL A 17 -33.84 -0.69 19.63
N CYS A 18 -33.99 0.12 18.60
CA CYS A 18 -33.91 -0.32 17.21
C CYS A 18 -32.46 -0.75 16.91
N GLY A 19 -32.18 -2.05 17.02
CA GLY A 19 -30.93 -2.63 16.56
C GLY A 19 -30.82 -2.39 15.06
N ARG A 20 -29.87 -1.53 14.64
CA ARG A 20 -29.49 -1.45 13.23
C ARG A 20 -28.90 -2.81 12.84
N VAL A 21 -29.69 -3.59 12.15
CA VAL A 21 -29.19 -4.75 11.39
C VAL A 21 -28.36 -4.15 10.26
N PHE A 22 -27.03 -4.26 10.37
CA PHE A 22 -26.15 -4.01 9.24
C PHE A 22 -26.54 -5.01 8.16
N ALA A 23 -27.20 -4.53 7.11
CA ALA A 23 -27.44 -5.32 5.92
C ALA A 23 -26.05 -5.75 5.41
N ARG A 24 -25.81 -7.08 5.37
CA ARG A 24 -24.65 -7.66 4.71
C ARG A 24 -24.76 -7.27 3.24
N ASN A 25 -23.95 -6.29 2.81
CA ASN A 25 -23.77 -6.09 1.38
C ASN A 25 -23.20 -7.39 0.81
N PRO A 26 -23.80 -7.94 -0.25
CA PRO A 26 -23.22 -9.10 -0.93
C PRO A 26 -21.82 -8.68 -1.41
N ILE A 27 -20.85 -9.60 -1.27
CA ILE A 27 -19.48 -9.46 -1.80
C ILE A 27 -19.63 -9.00 -3.24
N GLN A 28 -19.22 -7.77 -3.53
CA GLN A 28 -19.18 -7.28 -4.90
C GLN A 28 -18.04 -8.05 -5.61
N THR A 29 -18.38 -9.11 -6.31
CA THR A 29 -17.47 -9.92 -7.13
C THR A 29 -17.29 -9.31 -8.54
N ALA A 30 -17.92 -8.19 -8.82
CA ALA A 30 -17.84 -7.53 -10.12
C ALA A 30 -16.72 -6.47 -10.12
N CYS A 31 -15.91 -6.51 -11.17
CA CYS A 31 -14.97 -5.42 -11.48
C CYS A 31 -15.73 -4.09 -11.58
N PRO A 32 -15.09 -2.94 -11.27
CA PRO A 32 -15.69 -1.64 -11.50
C PRO A 32 -16.24 -1.58 -12.92
N THR A 33 -17.53 -1.27 -13.05
CA THR A 33 -18.17 -1.08 -14.36
C THR A 33 -17.98 0.36 -14.80
N ASN A 34 -18.04 0.62 -16.10
CA ASN A 34 -17.84 1.93 -16.72
C ASN A 34 -18.39 3.10 -15.86
N GLY A 35 -17.49 4.00 -15.47
CA GLY A 35 -17.82 5.22 -14.72
C GLY A 35 -17.63 5.14 -13.19
N ILE A 36 -17.15 4.01 -12.65
CA ILE A 36 -16.71 3.92 -11.24
C ILE A 36 -15.18 3.88 -11.25
N PRO A 37 -14.49 4.86 -10.62
CA PRO A 37 -13.03 4.87 -10.57
C PRO A 37 -12.52 3.67 -9.77
N MET A 38 -11.43 3.05 -10.25
CA MET A 38 -10.68 2.03 -9.52
C MET A 38 -9.66 2.68 -8.61
N LYS A 39 -9.73 2.40 -7.31
CA LYS A 39 -8.77 2.88 -6.32
C LYS A 39 -7.74 1.80 -5.96
N ILE A 40 -6.47 2.10 -6.20
CA ILE A 40 -5.33 1.21 -5.89
C ILE A 40 -4.44 1.90 -4.87
N THR A 41 -4.07 1.17 -3.80
CA THR A 41 -3.33 1.72 -2.66
C THR A 41 -2.12 0.87 -2.33
N THR A 42 -1.03 1.49 -1.92
CA THR A 42 0.14 0.83 -1.31
C THR A 42 0.35 1.31 0.12
N TRP A 43 0.75 0.40 1.01
CA TRP A 43 1.08 0.72 2.39
C TRP A 43 2.11 -0.25 2.97
N ASN A 44 3.31 0.24 3.28
CA ASN A 44 4.23 -0.49 4.14
C ASN A 44 3.71 -0.42 5.59
N VAL A 45 3.33 -1.55 6.16
CA VAL A 45 2.70 -1.62 7.49
C VAL A 45 3.70 -1.86 8.61
N ASN A 46 4.97 -2.08 8.31
CA ASN A 46 6.02 -2.33 9.31
C ASN A 46 5.55 -3.30 10.41
N SER A 47 5.16 -4.51 10.04
CA SER A 47 4.53 -5.58 10.81
C SER A 47 2.99 -5.54 10.79
N LEU A 48 2.41 -6.46 10.02
CA LEU A 48 0.96 -6.62 9.92
C LEU A 48 0.33 -7.03 11.28
N ASN A 49 1.00 -7.88 12.07
CA ASN A 49 0.48 -8.25 13.40
C ASN A 49 0.20 -7.04 14.29
N VAL A 50 1.06 -6.04 14.20
CA VAL A 50 0.92 -4.83 15.03
C VAL A 50 -0.15 -3.89 14.48
N ARG A 51 -0.30 -3.84 13.15
CA ARG A 51 -1.16 -2.88 12.43
C ARG A 51 -2.44 -3.49 11.86
N LEU A 52 -2.72 -4.78 12.10
CA LEU A 52 -3.91 -5.42 11.55
C LEU A 52 -5.21 -4.67 11.86
N PRO A 53 -5.48 -4.21 13.10
CA PRO A 53 -6.68 -3.42 13.37
C PRO A 53 -6.73 -2.12 12.56
N GLN A 54 -5.59 -1.44 12.37
CA GLN A 54 -5.51 -0.22 11.57
C GLN A 54 -5.77 -0.51 10.09
N VAL A 55 -5.21 -1.59 9.55
CA VAL A 55 -5.47 -2.04 8.17
C VAL A 55 -6.95 -2.37 7.97
N GLN A 56 -7.58 -3.08 8.92
CA GLN A 56 -8.99 -3.42 8.84
C GLN A 56 -9.89 -2.18 8.89
N ASN A 57 -9.61 -1.23 9.78
CA ASN A 57 -10.34 0.03 9.87
C ASN A 57 -10.14 0.85 8.58
N TRP A 58 -8.90 0.95 8.11
CA TRP A 58 -8.59 1.68 6.88
C TRP A 58 -9.32 1.12 5.66
N LEU A 59 -9.36 -0.22 5.53
CA LEU A 59 -10.15 -0.91 4.48
C LEU A 59 -11.64 -0.61 4.61
N ALA A 60 -12.18 -0.55 5.83
CA ALA A 60 -13.60 -0.25 6.06
C ALA A 60 -13.95 1.20 5.72
N ASP A 61 -13.07 2.15 6.03
CA ASP A 61 -13.31 3.58 5.84
C ASP A 61 -13.07 4.04 4.38
N HIS A 62 -11.99 3.57 3.76
CA HIS A 62 -11.54 4.04 2.44
C HIS A 62 -12.03 3.18 1.27
N GLN A 63 -12.43 1.93 1.52
CA GLN A 63 -13.05 1.03 0.54
C GLN A 63 -12.27 0.95 -0.80
N PRO A 64 -10.93 0.75 -0.81
CA PRO A 64 -10.17 0.66 -2.07
C PRO A 64 -10.60 -0.60 -2.85
N ASP A 65 -10.31 -0.65 -4.15
CA ASP A 65 -10.45 -1.88 -4.92
C ASP A 65 -9.26 -2.82 -4.71
N VAL A 66 -8.08 -2.23 -4.52
CA VAL A 66 -6.82 -2.95 -4.22
C VAL A 66 -6.03 -2.21 -3.15
N LEU A 67 -5.58 -2.96 -2.14
CA LEU A 67 -4.59 -2.53 -1.16
C LEU A 67 -3.41 -3.51 -1.20
N VAL A 68 -2.22 -3.00 -1.48
CA VAL A 68 -1.00 -3.82 -1.37
C VAL A 68 -0.23 -3.45 -0.11
N LEU A 69 0.34 -4.47 0.54
CA LEU A 69 1.07 -4.32 1.79
C LEU A 69 2.51 -4.78 1.64
N GLN A 70 3.42 -4.09 2.34
CA GLN A 70 4.82 -4.47 2.49
C GLN A 70 5.16 -4.61 3.97
N GLU A 71 6.27 -5.28 4.26
CA GLU A 71 6.75 -5.60 5.60
C GLU A 71 5.72 -6.31 6.49
N LEU A 72 5.13 -7.38 5.97
CA LEU A 72 4.18 -8.19 6.75
C LEU A 72 4.81 -8.75 8.03
N LYS A 73 6.10 -9.15 7.96
CA LYS A 73 6.89 -9.75 9.05
C LYS A 73 6.18 -10.96 9.68
N LEU A 74 5.47 -11.73 8.84
CA LEU A 74 4.65 -12.89 9.18
C LEU A 74 5.06 -14.11 8.37
N ASP A 75 5.04 -15.28 9.01
CA ASP A 75 5.12 -16.55 8.31
C ASP A 75 3.93 -16.71 7.34
N GLN A 76 4.13 -17.52 6.29
CA GLN A 76 3.13 -17.76 5.26
C GLN A 76 1.78 -18.23 5.82
N ASP A 77 1.79 -19.08 6.83
CA ASP A 77 0.61 -19.66 7.48
C ASP A 77 -0.05 -18.75 8.54
N LYS A 78 0.56 -17.64 8.86
CA LYS A 78 0.08 -16.67 9.87
C LYS A 78 -0.67 -15.48 9.29
N PHE A 79 -0.75 -15.38 7.97
CA PHE A 79 -1.47 -14.28 7.34
C PHE A 79 -2.99 -14.37 7.64
N PRO A 80 -3.65 -13.27 8.02
CA PRO A 80 -5.04 -13.28 8.49
C PRO A 80 -6.07 -13.34 7.36
N ALA A 81 -5.88 -14.23 6.38
CA ALA A 81 -6.74 -14.33 5.19
C ALA A 81 -8.22 -14.55 5.54
N ALA A 82 -8.53 -15.41 6.52
CA ALA A 82 -9.90 -15.68 6.93
C ALA A 82 -10.59 -14.42 7.49
N ALA A 83 -9.88 -13.60 8.27
CA ALA A 83 -10.42 -12.35 8.82
C ALA A 83 -10.73 -11.34 7.71
N LEU A 84 -9.85 -11.21 6.72
CA LEU A 84 -10.06 -10.34 5.55
C LEU A 84 -11.20 -10.85 4.68
N GLN A 85 -11.30 -12.16 4.47
CA GLN A 85 -12.39 -12.77 3.71
C GLN A 85 -13.77 -12.53 4.38
N MET A 86 -13.84 -12.60 5.71
CA MET A 86 -15.07 -12.26 6.45
C MET A 86 -15.50 -10.80 6.28
N MET A 87 -14.56 -9.90 5.96
CA MET A 87 -14.81 -8.50 5.63
C MET A 87 -15.13 -8.29 4.14
N GLY A 88 -15.14 -9.35 3.31
CA GLY A 88 -15.41 -9.28 1.87
C GLY A 88 -14.18 -8.99 1.01
N TRP A 89 -12.98 -9.33 1.49
CA TRP A 89 -11.73 -9.13 0.76
C TRP A 89 -11.08 -10.45 0.38
N HIS A 90 -10.65 -10.55 -0.87
CA HIS A 90 -9.73 -11.58 -1.33
C HIS A 90 -8.30 -11.17 -0.96
N SER A 91 -7.40 -12.15 -0.82
CA SER A 91 -6.00 -11.85 -0.55
C SER A 91 -5.07 -12.92 -1.11
N VAL A 92 -3.92 -12.48 -1.61
CA VAL A 92 -2.77 -13.31 -1.96
C VAL A 92 -1.53 -12.71 -1.32
N TRP A 93 -0.60 -13.54 -0.85
CA TRP A 93 0.55 -13.07 -0.10
C TRP A 93 1.77 -13.98 -0.27
N SER A 94 2.93 -13.44 0.03
CA SER A 94 4.20 -14.14 0.14
C SER A 94 4.83 -13.75 1.48
N GLY A 95 4.69 -14.63 2.47
CA GLY A 95 5.06 -14.37 3.87
C GLY A 95 6.50 -14.76 4.17
N GLN A 96 7.12 -14.02 5.08
CA GLN A 96 8.43 -14.34 5.65
C GLN A 96 8.47 -13.95 7.12
N LYS A 97 8.92 -14.88 7.94
CA LYS A 97 9.03 -14.67 9.40
C LYS A 97 10.01 -13.55 9.72
N THR A 98 9.64 -12.67 10.65
CA THR A 98 10.48 -11.60 11.20
C THR A 98 10.78 -10.44 10.23
N TYR A 99 10.99 -10.72 8.95
CA TYR A 99 11.38 -9.75 7.93
C TYR A 99 10.51 -9.85 6.68
N ASN A 100 10.50 -8.78 5.87
CA ASN A 100 9.88 -8.78 4.53
C ASN A 100 8.40 -9.20 4.54
N GLY A 101 7.97 -9.82 3.46
CA GLY A 101 6.59 -10.24 3.25
C GLY A 101 5.75 -9.17 2.57
N VAL A 102 5.03 -9.58 1.53
CA VAL A 102 4.19 -8.74 0.69
C VAL A 102 2.82 -9.38 0.48
N ALA A 103 1.77 -8.56 0.35
CA ALA A 103 0.42 -9.05 0.09
C ALA A 103 -0.32 -8.13 -0.89
N ILE A 104 -1.29 -8.70 -1.59
CA ILE A 104 -2.31 -7.98 -2.35
C ILE A 104 -3.66 -8.36 -1.74
N ILE A 105 -4.43 -7.37 -1.33
CA ILE A 105 -5.80 -7.48 -0.82
C ILE A 105 -6.70 -6.78 -1.82
N SER A 106 -7.79 -7.42 -2.27
CA SER A 106 -8.64 -6.87 -3.33
C SER A 106 -10.11 -7.23 -3.16
N ARG A 107 -11.00 -6.42 -3.74
CA ARG A 107 -12.43 -6.67 -3.81
C ARG A 107 -12.75 -7.85 -4.72
N SER A 108 -12.09 -7.93 -5.86
CA SER A 108 -12.23 -9.00 -6.83
C SER A 108 -11.14 -10.04 -6.67
N GLU A 109 -11.41 -11.27 -7.05
CA GLU A 109 -10.47 -12.38 -6.93
C GLU A 109 -9.20 -12.13 -7.78
N PRO A 110 -7.99 -12.17 -7.17
CA PRO A 110 -6.73 -12.03 -7.89
C PRO A 110 -6.49 -13.22 -8.84
N GLN A 111 -6.07 -12.92 -10.07
CA GLN A 111 -5.74 -13.92 -11.09
C GLN A 111 -4.25 -13.84 -11.45
N ASP A 112 -3.70 -14.86 -12.10
CA ASP A 112 -2.31 -14.90 -12.59
C ASP A 112 -1.28 -14.51 -11.53
N VAL A 113 -1.41 -15.09 -10.34
CA VAL A 113 -0.55 -14.76 -9.18
C VAL A 113 0.89 -15.23 -9.43
N HIS A 114 1.85 -14.32 -9.27
CA HIS A 114 3.28 -14.60 -9.37
C HIS A 114 4.01 -14.06 -8.14
N THR A 115 5.06 -14.75 -7.69
CA THR A 115 5.88 -14.34 -6.54
C THR A 115 7.38 -14.41 -6.87
N GLY A 116 8.15 -13.46 -6.34
CA GLY A 116 9.60 -13.37 -6.56
C GLY A 116 9.97 -12.76 -7.91
N LEU A 117 11.25 -12.78 -8.21
CA LEU A 117 11.81 -12.29 -9.48
C LEU A 117 12.38 -13.48 -10.27
N PRO A 118 11.96 -13.72 -11.54
CA PRO A 118 12.44 -14.86 -12.34
C PRO A 118 13.95 -14.92 -12.49
N ALA A 119 14.63 -13.77 -12.59
CA ALA A 119 16.08 -13.68 -12.67
C ALA A 119 16.80 -14.00 -11.34
N MET A 120 16.07 -14.15 -10.23
CA MET A 120 16.59 -14.47 -8.91
C MET A 120 15.78 -15.62 -8.26
N PRO A 121 15.72 -16.82 -8.88
CA PRO A 121 14.81 -17.88 -8.46
C PRO A 121 15.09 -18.42 -7.06
N ASP A 122 16.35 -18.37 -6.63
CA ASP A 122 16.81 -18.86 -5.32
C ASP A 122 16.80 -17.79 -4.23
N ASP A 123 16.30 -16.57 -4.52
CA ASP A 123 16.22 -15.52 -3.51
C ASP A 123 15.22 -15.90 -2.40
N PRO A 124 15.69 -16.08 -1.15
CA PRO A 124 14.80 -16.43 -0.04
C PRO A 124 13.91 -15.28 0.40
N GLN A 125 14.17 -14.05 -0.04
CA GLN A 125 13.46 -12.87 0.45
C GLN A 125 12.12 -12.67 -0.26
N ARG A 126 11.06 -12.55 0.52
CA ARG A 126 9.68 -12.40 0.04
C ARG A 126 9.35 -10.92 -0.15
N ARG A 127 9.72 -10.37 -1.33
CA ARG A 127 9.68 -8.93 -1.63
C ARG A 127 8.83 -8.55 -2.84
N VAL A 128 8.38 -9.55 -3.63
CA VAL A 128 7.61 -9.32 -4.85
C VAL A 128 6.41 -10.25 -4.89
N ILE A 129 5.23 -9.70 -5.17
CA ILE A 129 4.03 -10.44 -5.54
C ILE A 129 3.28 -9.65 -6.60
N ALA A 130 2.83 -10.34 -7.64
CA ALA A 130 2.03 -9.73 -8.69
C ALA A 130 0.74 -10.53 -8.91
N ALA A 131 -0.33 -9.84 -9.26
CA ALA A 131 -1.61 -10.45 -9.64
C ALA A 131 -2.35 -9.56 -10.62
N THR A 132 -3.28 -10.14 -11.37
CA THR A 132 -4.19 -9.41 -12.26
C THR A 132 -5.54 -9.24 -11.56
N ILE A 133 -6.01 -8.01 -11.42
CA ILE A 133 -7.27 -7.68 -10.78
C ILE A 133 -8.07 -6.80 -11.74
N CYS A 134 -9.23 -7.27 -12.17
CA CYS A 134 -10.11 -6.55 -13.10
C CYS A 134 -9.37 -6.05 -14.37
N GLY A 135 -8.47 -6.85 -14.90
CA GLY A 135 -7.69 -6.52 -16.10
C GLY A 135 -6.49 -5.59 -15.86
N VAL A 136 -6.24 -5.19 -14.61
CA VAL A 136 -5.05 -4.41 -14.23
C VAL A 136 -4.01 -5.35 -13.62
N ARG A 137 -2.80 -5.35 -14.17
CA ARG A 137 -1.64 -6.04 -13.60
C ARG A 137 -1.07 -5.22 -12.45
N VAL A 138 -1.16 -5.75 -11.24
CA VAL A 138 -0.70 -5.13 -9.98
C VAL A 138 0.58 -5.82 -9.55
N ILE A 139 1.71 -5.11 -9.53
CA ILE A 139 3.01 -5.63 -9.08
C ILE A 139 3.39 -4.91 -7.79
N ASN A 140 3.27 -5.62 -6.68
CA ASN A 140 3.64 -5.11 -5.34
C ASN A 140 5.08 -5.45 -5.03
N VAL A 141 5.87 -4.44 -4.66
CA VAL A 141 7.28 -4.57 -4.32
C VAL A 141 7.61 -4.00 -2.94
N TYR A 142 8.47 -4.71 -2.22
CA TYR A 142 9.21 -4.20 -1.07
C TYR A 142 10.69 -4.19 -1.43
N CYS A 143 11.16 -3.09 -1.98
CA CYS A 143 12.53 -2.99 -2.48
C CYS A 143 13.54 -3.06 -1.34
N VAL A 144 14.72 -3.55 -1.65
CA VAL A 144 15.81 -3.70 -0.67
C VAL A 144 16.21 -2.32 -0.13
N ASN A 145 16.33 -2.17 1.18
CA ASN A 145 16.82 -0.92 1.77
C ASN A 145 18.28 -0.62 1.40
N GLY A 146 19.18 -1.60 1.52
CA GLY A 146 20.60 -1.48 1.13
C GLY A 146 21.53 -1.07 2.27
N GLU A 147 21.04 -0.67 3.44
CA GLU A 147 21.77 -0.34 4.66
C GLU A 147 22.76 0.85 4.53
N ALA A 148 23.79 0.73 3.68
CA ALA A 148 24.75 1.78 3.39
C ALA A 148 25.32 1.61 1.98
N PRO A 149 25.74 2.71 1.29
CA PRO A 149 26.18 2.66 -0.11
C PRO A 149 27.32 1.65 -0.42
N ASP A 150 28.20 1.38 0.54
CA ASP A 150 29.34 0.46 0.36
C ASP A 150 29.09 -0.93 0.97
N SER A 151 27.89 -1.23 1.40
CA SER A 151 27.56 -2.49 2.07
C SER A 151 27.30 -3.63 1.08
N PRO A 152 27.47 -4.90 1.49
CA PRO A 152 27.00 -6.05 0.70
C PRO A 152 25.51 -6.00 0.40
N LYS A 153 24.70 -5.40 1.29
CA LYS A 153 23.26 -5.21 1.07
C LYS A 153 22.96 -4.20 -0.04
N PHE A 154 23.82 -3.21 -0.25
CA PHE A 154 23.70 -2.29 -1.38
C PHE A 154 24.02 -2.99 -2.71
N GLN A 155 25.03 -3.87 -2.75
CA GLN A 155 25.30 -4.69 -3.92
C GLN A 155 24.12 -5.62 -4.25
N TYR A 156 23.51 -6.23 -3.23
CA TYR A 156 22.30 -7.01 -3.39
C TYR A 156 21.13 -6.14 -3.90
N LYS A 157 20.96 -4.92 -3.38
CA LYS A 157 19.96 -3.95 -3.88
C LYS A 157 20.14 -3.67 -5.36
N GLN A 158 21.40 -3.46 -5.83
CA GLN A 158 21.71 -3.24 -7.23
C GLN A 158 21.27 -4.42 -8.12
N GLN A 159 21.66 -5.65 -7.73
CA GLN A 159 21.26 -6.85 -8.46
C GLN A 159 19.75 -7.04 -8.48
N TRP A 160 19.11 -6.76 -7.35
CA TRP A 160 17.66 -6.87 -7.20
C TRP A 160 16.92 -5.88 -8.11
N PHE A 161 17.37 -4.61 -8.21
CA PHE A 161 16.77 -3.63 -9.12
C PHE A 161 16.99 -3.98 -10.60
N ALA A 162 18.13 -4.57 -10.95
CA ALA A 162 18.35 -5.07 -12.31
C ALA A 162 17.35 -6.18 -12.66
N ALA A 163 17.15 -7.15 -11.77
CA ALA A 163 16.18 -8.23 -11.92
C ALA A 163 14.73 -7.72 -11.94
N LEU A 164 14.40 -6.72 -11.09
CA LEU A 164 13.09 -6.07 -11.11
C LEU A 164 12.83 -5.37 -12.46
N THR A 165 13.80 -4.64 -12.98
CA THR A 165 13.67 -3.92 -14.26
C THR A 165 13.41 -4.89 -15.42
N GLU A 166 14.10 -6.03 -15.44
CA GLU A 166 13.85 -7.10 -16.42
C GLU A 166 12.43 -7.67 -16.27
N PHE A 167 12.04 -8.04 -15.07
CA PHE A 167 10.69 -8.57 -14.79
C PHE A 167 9.59 -7.59 -15.22
N VAL A 168 9.71 -6.32 -14.87
CA VAL A 168 8.72 -5.29 -15.23
C VAL A 168 8.65 -5.09 -16.74
N ARG A 169 9.77 -5.13 -17.45
CA ARG A 169 9.79 -5.07 -18.93
C ARG A 169 8.96 -6.22 -19.55
N ASP A 170 9.17 -7.44 -19.05
CA ASP A 170 8.45 -8.62 -19.51
C ASP A 170 6.95 -8.56 -19.20
N GLU A 171 6.59 -8.06 -18.01
CA GLU A 171 5.19 -7.87 -17.62
C GLU A 171 4.51 -6.77 -18.46
N MET A 172 5.20 -5.65 -18.75
CA MET A 172 4.67 -4.59 -19.63
C MET A 172 4.44 -5.07 -21.08
N ALA A 173 5.23 -6.05 -21.55
CA ALA A 173 5.01 -6.66 -22.86
C ALA A 173 3.73 -7.55 -22.90
N ARG A 174 3.26 -8.02 -21.75
CA ARG A 174 2.10 -8.92 -21.62
C ARG A 174 0.82 -8.22 -21.18
N TYR A 175 0.95 -7.13 -20.40
CA TYR A 175 -0.18 -6.44 -19.79
C TYR A 175 -0.14 -4.95 -20.12
N GLU A 176 -1.15 -4.49 -20.85
CA GLU A 176 -1.28 -3.08 -21.27
C GLU A 176 -1.52 -2.16 -20.06
N LYS A 177 -2.44 -2.56 -19.14
CA LYS A 177 -2.75 -1.85 -17.91
C LYS A 177 -1.94 -2.46 -16.76
N LEU A 178 -0.86 -1.78 -16.37
CA LEU A 178 0.06 -2.24 -15.33
C LEU A 178 0.38 -1.13 -14.33
N VAL A 179 0.36 -1.46 -13.05
CA VAL A 179 0.88 -0.63 -11.96
C VAL A 179 1.95 -1.39 -11.18
N LEU A 180 3.14 -0.80 -11.10
CA LEU A 180 4.23 -1.20 -10.21
C LEU A 180 4.21 -0.29 -9.00
N LEU A 181 3.93 -0.83 -7.81
CA LEU A 181 3.77 -0.02 -6.61
C LEU A 181 4.35 -0.70 -5.37
N GLY A 182 4.61 0.09 -4.35
CA GLY A 182 5.16 -0.41 -3.08
C GLY A 182 6.14 0.55 -2.45
N ASP A 183 6.92 0.03 -1.50
CA ASP A 183 8.05 0.70 -0.89
C ASP A 183 9.31 0.44 -1.73
N PHE A 184 9.76 1.47 -2.42
CA PHE A 184 10.96 1.40 -3.28
C PHE A 184 12.25 1.62 -2.52
N ASN A 185 12.17 2.13 -1.28
CA ASN A 185 13.37 2.54 -0.54
C ASN A 185 14.29 3.46 -1.37
N ILE A 186 13.69 4.35 -2.18
CA ILE A 186 14.38 5.38 -2.98
C ILE A 186 13.55 6.66 -2.98
N ALA A 187 14.19 7.79 -2.67
CA ALA A 187 13.69 9.13 -2.93
C ALA A 187 14.27 9.61 -4.28
N PRO A 188 13.47 9.67 -5.36
CA PRO A 188 13.96 9.84 -6.72
C PRO A 188 14.58 11.20 -7.00
N THR A 189 14.09 12.25 -6.33
CA THR A 189 14.52 13.63 -6.56
C THR A 189 14.81 14.36 -5.25
N ASP A 190 15.33 15.56 -5.34
CA ASP A 190 15.58 16.39 -4.17
C ASP A 190 14.26 16.86 -3.51
N ASP A 191 13.18 17.04 -4.28
CA ASP A 191 11.84 17.37 -3.76
C ASP A 191 11.20 16.23 -2.94
N ASP A 192 11.73 15.04 -3.06
CA ASP A 192 11.29 13.86 -2.30
C ASP A 192 11.97 13.72 -0.94
N CYS A 193 12.81 14.70 -0.58
CA CYS A 193 13.56 14.75 0.67
C CYS A 193 13.28 16.06 1.42
N TYR A 194 12.98 16.00 2.74
CA TYR A 194 12.80 17.18 3.56
C TYR A 194 14.06 18.06 3.68
N ASP A 195 15.22 17.51 3.36
CA ASP A 195 16.53 18.18 3.39
C ASP A 195 17.45 17.48 2.39
N ALA A 196 17.40 17.93 1.13
CA ALA A 196 18.12 17.31 0.03
C ALA A 196 19.65 17.32 0.22
N GLU A 197 20.20 18.39 0.81
CA GLU A 197 21.65 18.47 1.07
C GLU A 197 22.08 17.44 2.10
N LYS A 198 21.30 17.28 3.17
CA LYS A 198 21.56 16.30 4.22
C LYS A 198 21.48 14.86 3.71
N TRP A 199 20.57 14.58 2.76
CA TRP A 199 20.32 13.24 2.22
C TRP A 199 21.17 12.90 1.01
N ARG A 200 21.80 13.88 0.37
CA ARG A 200 22.64 13.66 -0.83
C ARG A 200 23.71 12.60 -0.60
N GLY A 201 23.72 11.58 -1.47
CA GLY A 201 24.67 10.46 -1.42
C GLY A 201 24.48 9.48 -0.25
N LYS A 202 23.48 9.68 0.61
CA LYS A 202 23.11 8.66 1.62
C LYS A 202 22.20 7.61 1.01
N ILE A 203 22.11 6.48 1.72
CA ILE A 203 21.16 5.42 1.37
C ILE A 203 19.74 6.01 1.16
N LEU A 204 18.99 5.48 0.23
CA LEU A 204 17.71 5.96 -0.32
C LEU A 204 17.84 7.17 -1.28
N CYS A 205 18.98 7.88 -1.30
CA CYS A 205 19.18 9.12 -2.06
C CYS A 205 20.51 9.15 -2.80
N THR A 206 21.14 8.00 -3.07
CA THR A 206 22.35 7.93 -3.89
C THR A 206 22.02 8.10 -5.36
N ASP A 207 22.99 8.59 -6.15
CA ASP A 207 22.85 8.71 -7.61
C ASP A 207 22.58 7.35 -8.27
N SER A 208 23.17 6.26 -7.73
CA SER A 208 22.90 4.89 -8.20
C SER A 208 21.45 4.49 -8.01
N GLU A 209 20.88 4.72 -6.82
CA GLU A 209 19.47 4.42 -6.52
C GLU A 209 18.51 5.22 -7.39
N ARG A 210 18.75 6.51 -7.53
CA ARG A 210 18.00 7.38 -8.44
C ARG A 210 18.11 6.92 -9.89
N GLY A 211 19.28 6.44 -10.30
CA GLY A 211 19.51 5.83 -11.61
C GLY A 211 18.68 4.55 -11.81
N TRP A 212 18.60 3.67 -10.80
CA TRP A 212 17.77 2.45 -10.89
C TRP A 212 16.28 2.77 -10.96
N PHE A 213 15.81 3.77 -10.20
CA PHE A 213 14.43 4.24 -10.32
C PHE A 213 14.16 4.82 -11.72
N LYS A 214 15.10 5.62 -12.23
CA LYS A 214 15.00 6.16 -13.60
C LYS A 214 14.92 5.06 -14.66
N ASN A 215 15.67 3.96 -14.51
CA ASN A 215 15.61 2.83 -15.45
C ASN A 215 14.20 2.22 -15.54
N LEU A 216 13.42 2.21 -14.44
CA LEU A 216 12.01 1.79 -14.46
C LEU A 216 11.15 2.78 -15.25
N LEU A 217 11.36 4.10 -15.08
CA LEU A 217 10.66 5.12 -15.85
C LEU A 217 11.03 5.04 -17.35
N ASP A 218 12.28 4.74 -17.66
CA ASP A 218 12.75 4.61 -19.06
C ASP A 218 12.14 3.40 -19.80
N LEU A 219 11.49 2.46 -19.08
CA LEU A 219 10.64 1.43 -19.69
C LEU A 219 9.32 1.98 -20.25
N GLY A 220 8.98 3.23 -19.95
CA GLY A 220 7.72 3.88 -20.30
C GLY A 220 6.74 4.00 -19.13
N LEU A 221 7.16 3.67 -17.91
CA LEU A 221 6.34 3.92 -16.72
C LEU A 221 6.34 5.40 -16.35
N THR A 222 5.23 5.86 -15.78
CA THR A 222 5.05 7.22 -15.27
C THR A 222 4.90 7.21 -13.76
N ASP A 223 5.60 8.08 -13.05
CA ASP A 223 5.35 8.36 -11.63
C ASP A 223 3.99 9.07 -11.49
N SER A 224 3.00 8.35 -11.01
CA SER A 224 1.61 8.81 -10.96
C SER A 224 1.44 10.04 -10.07
N LEU A 225 2.16 10.11 -8.94
CA LEU A 225 2.07 11.28 -8.04
C LEU A 225 2.63 12.53 -8.73
N ARG A 226 3.77 12.43 -9.41
CA ARG A 226 4.39 13.56 -10.10
C ARG A 226 3.63 13.95 -11.38
N GLN A 227 2.86 13.07 -11.96
CA GLN A 227 1.94 13.41 -13.06
C GLN A 227 0.81 14.33 -12.58
N ILE A 228 0.22 14.08 -11.41
CA ILE A 228 -0.87 14.88 -10.83
C ILE A 228 -0.33 16.10 -10.07
N HIS A 229 0.76 15.91 -9.32
CA HIS A 229 1.41 16.92 -8.50
C HIS A 229 2.88 17.07 -8.91
N PRO A 230 3.17 17.85 -9.96
CA PRO A 230 4.54 18.02 -10.48
C PRO A 230 5.53 18.57 -9.45
N GLU A 231 5.02 19.39 -8.53
CA GLU A 231 5.79 20.06 -7.48
C GLU A 231 5.19 19.80 -6.11
N GLY A 232 5.97 20.04 -5.06
CA GLY A 232 5.52 19.92 -3.67
C GLY A 232 6.09 18.72 -2.92
N ALA A 233 6.04 18.80 -1.61
CA ALA A 233 6.52 17.78 -0.68
C ALA A 233 5.38 16.82 -0.31
N PHE A 234 5.51 15.56 -0.73
CA PHE A 234 4.55 14.48 -0.49
C PHE A 234 5.26 13.31 0.18
N TYR A 235 5.66 13.48 1.44
CA TYR A 235 6.43 12.46 2.15
C TYR A 235 5.55 11.28 2.55
N THR A 236 6.06 10.07 2.33
CA THR A 236 5.38 8.81 2.64
C THR A 236 5.99 8.08 3.83
N TRP A 237 7.25 8.39 4.18
CA TRP A 237 7.99 7.79 5.29
C TRP A 237 8.54 8.84 6.25
N PHE A 238 8.43 8.54 7.55
CA PHE A 238 8.90 9.41 8.63
C PHE A 238 9.54 8.55 9.72
N ASP A 239 10.84 8.70 9.96
CA ASP A 239 11.53 7.99 11.05
C ASP A 239 10.80 8.23 12.40
N TYR A 240 10.65 7.18 13.18
CA TYR A 240 10.06 7.30 14.54
C TYR A 240 10.91 8.16 15.47
N ARG A 241 12.23 8.21 15.25
CA ARG A 241 13.16 8.99 16.05
C ARG A 241 13.01 10.49 15.80
N GLY A 242 13.16 11.29 16.85
CA GLY A 242 13.18 12.75 16.73
C GLY A 242 11.87 13.39 16.32
N ALA A 243 10.73 12.71 16.55
CA ALA A 243 9.40 13.21 16.21
C ALA A 243 9.31 13.73 14.76
N MET A 244 9.89 12.98 13.79
CA MET A 244 10.04 13.44 12.40
C MET A 244 8.68 13.72 11.75
N PHE A 245 7.67 12.89 12.02
CA PHE A 245 6.31 13.12 11.48
C PHE A 245 5.71 14.44 11.96
N GLN A 246 5.72 14.71 13.28
CA GLN A 246 5.18 15.95 13.86
C GLN A 246 5.91 17.19 13.37
N ARG A 247 7.15 17.05 12.91
CA ARG A 247 7.98 18.11 12.34
C ARG A 247 7.86 18.24 10.83
N GLY A 248 7.09 17.35 10.17
CA GLY A 248 6.96 17.32 8.71
C GLY A 248 8.25 16.95 7.97
N LEU A 249 9.14 16.16 8.62
CA LEU A 249 10.46 15.82 8.09
C LEU A 249 10.45 14.37 7.59
N GLY A 250 10.17 14.17 6.32
CA GLY A 250 10.01 12.84 5.72
C GLY A 250 10.71 12.67 4.39
N LEU A 251 10.58 11.46 3.84
CA LEU A 251 10.97 11.12 2.48
C LEU A 251 9.76 10.55 1.73
N ARG A 252 9.72 10.74 0.42
CA ARG A 252 8.81 9.99 -0.46
C ARG A 252 9.57 8.80 -1.02
N ILE A 253 9.25 7.61 -0.51
CA ILE A 253 9.90 6.35 -0.91
C ILE A 253 8.90 5.25 -1.28
N ASP A 254 7.60 5.50 -1.11
CA ASP A 254 6.51 4.66 -1.58
C ASP A 254 5.95 5.28 -2.86
N HIS A 255 5.85 4.47 -3.93
CA HIS A 255 5.51 4.97 -5.26
C HIS A 255 4.47 4.09 -5.95
N LEU A 256 3.72 4.71 -6.88
CA LEU A 256 2.90 4.02 -7.88
C LEU A 256 3.38 4.45 -9.27
N LEU A 257 4.03 3.53 -9.96
CA LEU A 257 4.50 3.72 -11.34
C LEU A 257 3.52 3.03 -12.28
N VAL A 258 2.98 3.76 -13.23
CA VAL A 258 1.87 3.29 -14.08
C VAL A 258 2.27 3.20 -15.54
N SER A 259 1.74 2.18 -16.25
CA SER A 259 1.89 2.06 -17.69
C SER A 259 1.18 3.21 -18.43
N PRO A 260 1.50 3.48 -19.71
CA PRO A 260 0.85 4.54 -20.49
C PRO A 260 -0.67 4.44 -20.51
N ALA A 261 -1.22 3.21 -20.58
CA ALA A 261 -2.66 2.99 -20.58
C ALA A 261 -3.33 3.38 -19.25
N LEU A 262 -2.67 3.15 -18.10
CA LEU A 262 -3.18 3.62 -16.80
C LEU A 262 -2.92 5.11 -16.58
N SER A 263 -1.78 5.63 -17.04
CA SER A 263 -1.45 7.06 -16.99
C SER A 263 -2.51 7.92 -17.69
N ALA A 264 -3.02 7.44 -18.85
CA ALA A 264 -4.05 8.15 -19.62
C ALA A 264 -5.40 8.28 -18.89
N VAL A 265 -5.69 7.41 -17.94
CA VAL A 265 -6.96 7.36 -17.18
C VAL A 265 -6.78 7.69 -15.69
N LEU A 266 -5.60 8.17 -15.30
CA LEU A 266 -5.29 8.57 -13.94
C LEU A 266 -6.08 9.84 -13.57
N LYS A 267 -6.76 9.83 -12.41
CA LYS A 267 -7.60 10.94 -11.92
C LYS A 267 -6.97 11.68 -10.77
N ASP A 268 -6.51 10.95 -9.78
CA ASP A 268 -5.98 11.54 -8.53
C ASP A 268 -4.95 10.62 -7.90
N VAL A 269 -4.02 11.22 -7.13
CA VAL A 269 -3.04 10.51 -6.30
C VAL A 269 -2.87 11.28 -5.00
N GLN A 270 -2.98 10.59 -3.86
CA GLN A 270 -2.87 11.20 -2.54
C GLN A 270 -2.04 10.36 -1.58
N VAL A 271 -1.45 11.04 -0.59
CA VAL A 271 -0.80 10.43 0.58
C VAL A 271 -1.71 10.62 1.79
N ASP A 272 -2.11 9.52 2.43
CA ASP A 272 -2.96 9.54 3.62
C ASP A 272 -2.11 9.72 4.88
N SER A 273 -1.83 10.97 5.23
CA SER A 273 -1.08 11.32 6.43
C SER A 273 -1.83 11.03 7.74
N ASP A 274 -3.16 10.89 7.71
CA ASP A 274 -3.97 10.63 8.91
C ASP A 274 -3.71 9.21 9.44
N ALA A 275 -3.44 8.25 8.56
CA ALA A 275 -3.00 6.91 8.95
C ALA A 275 -1.69 6.94 9.76
N ARG A 276 -0.77 7.87 9.44
CA ARG A 276 0.50 8.06 10.16
C ARG A 276 0.32 8.77 11.50
N ALA A 277 -0.77 9.50 11.70
CA ALA A 277 -1.09 10.22 12.94
C ALA A 277 -1.75 9.33 14.02
N GLN A 278 -2.11 8.09 13.72
CA GLN A 278 -2.80 7.17 14.64
C GLN A 278 -1.89 6.69 15.78
N GLU A 279 -2.46 6.00 16.78
CA GLU A 279 -1.70 5.38 17.85
C GLU A 279 -0.88 4.18 17.32
N ARG A 280 0.41 4.12 17.67
CA ARG A 280 1.37 3.08 17.21
C ARG A 280 1.35 2.86 15.69
N PRO A 281 1.41 3.92 14.89
CA PRO A 281 1.27 3.84 13.43
C PRO A 281 2.46 3.12 12.78
N SER A 282 2.34 2.76 11.51
CA SER A 282 3.51 2.50 10.68
C SER A 282 4.37 3.76 10.55
N ASP A 283 5.65 3.66 10.26
CA ASP A 283 6.49 4.79 9.86
C ASP A 283 6.19 5.26 8.43
N HIS A 284 5.40 4.50 7.68
CA HIS A 284 4.89 4.87 6.35
C HIS A 284 3.42 5.28 6.40
N ALA A 285 3.04 6.21 5.53
CA ALA A 285 1.67 6.58 5.21
C ALA A 285 1.19 5.83 3.96
N PRO A 286 -0.09 5.43 3.86
CA PRO A 286 -0.65 4.89 2.62
C PRO A 286 -0.58 5.89 1.48
N VAL A 287 -0.34 5.39 0.25
CA VAL A 287 -0.44 6.17 -0.98
C VAL A 287 -1.46 5.50 -1.89
N TRP A 288 -2.40 6.26 -2.41
CA TRP A 288 -3.42 5.72 -3.30
C TRP A 288 -3.56 6.53 -4.59
N ALA A 289 -4.00 5.86 -5.64
CA ALA A 289 -4.33 6.45 -6.93
C ALA A 289 -5.72 5.98 -7.37
N GLU A 290 -6.45 6.85 -8.09
CA GLU A 290 -7.75 6.57 -8.70
C GLU A 290 -7.66 6.63 -10.23
N PHE A 291 -8.31 5.67 -10.89
CA PHE A 291 -8.29 5.48 -12.33
C PHE A 291 -9.72 5.33 -12.89
N ASP A 292 -10.06 6.03 -13.97
CA ASP A 292 -11.29 5.85 -14.76
C ASP A 292 -11.11 4.73 -15.78
N LEU A 293 -11.34 3.47 -15.40
CA LEU A 293 -11.09 2.29 -16.24
C LEU A 293 -12.21 1.98 -17.23
#